data_4b84f48ad2e0e8e3a287fd0b5eb1dfd8
#
_entry.id   4b84f48ad2e0e8e3a287fd0b5eb1dfd8
#
_cell.length_a   1.000
_cell.length_b   1.000
_cell.length_c   1.000
_cell.angle_alpha   90.00
_cell.angle_beta   90.00
_cell.angle_gamma   90.00
#
_symmetry.space_group_name_H-M   'P 1'
#
loop_
_entity.id
_entity.type
_entity.pdbx_description
1 polymer ?
#
loop_
_entity_poly.entity_id
_entity_poly.type
_entity_poly.pdbx_seq_one_letter_code
_entity_poly.pdbx_strand_id
1 'polypeptide(L)' 'MEMDETEKRLFNLFCSHYFAEYQHEYKCYEGRIAPLSRFQYVKENYCFLLEKWEKEKSQWYSKGEVS' A
#
# COMPACT_ATOMS: atom_id res chain seq x y z
N MET A 1 -10.86 9.62 12.13
CA MET A 1 -11.45 10.09 10.89
C MET A 1 -11.58 8.95 9.91
N GLU A 2 -12.74 8.84 9.29
CA GLU A 2 -12.98 7.71 8.41
C GLU A 2 -12.81 8.08 6.96
N MET A 3 -12.25 7.14 6.22
CA MET A 3 -12.14 7.30 4.78
C MET A 3 -13.48 6.98 4.14
N ASP A 4 -13.81 7.71 3.07
CA ASP A 4 -15.01 7.37 2.32
C ASP A 4 -14.70 6.16 1.42
N GLU A 5 -15.71 5.69 0.70
CA GLU A 5 -15.55 4.49 -0.11
C GLU A 5 -14.46 4.64 -1.16
N THR A 6 -14.42 5.78 -1.80
CA THR A 6 -13.42 6.01 -2.85
C THR A 6 -12.02 5.99 -2.25
N GLU A 7 -11.84 6.67 -1.12
CA GLU A 7 -10.53 6.72 -0.50
C GLU A 7 -10.10 5.34 -0.02
N LYS A 8 -11.02 4.57 0.53
CA LYS A 8 -10.70 3.21 0.98
C LYS A 8 -10.20 2.36 -0.17
N ARG A 9 -10.86 2.48 -1.32
CA ARG A 9 -10.47 1.71 -2.48
C ARG A 9 -9.07 2.10 -2.95
N LEU A 10 -8.82 3.39 -3.04
CA LEU A 10 -7.51 3.86 -3.46
C LEU A 10 -6.43 3.51 -2.46
N PHE A 11 -6.76 3.61 -1.18
CA PHE A 11 -5.81 3.25 -0.14
C PHE A 11 -5.46 1.77 -0.21
N ASN A 12 -6.44 0.92 -0.53
CA ASN A 12 -6.18 -0.50 -0.72
C ASN A 12 -5.21 -0.75 -1.85
N LEU A 13 -5.40 -0.05 -2.96
CA LEU A 13 -4.48 -0.17 -4.10
C LEU A 13 -3.09 0.33 -3.72
N PHE A 14 -3.05 1.40 -2.97
CA PHE A 14 -1.80 1.98 -2.49
C PHE A 14 -1.06 0.97 -1.61
N CYS A 15 -1.76 0.34 -0.70
CA CYS A 15 -1.15 -0.66 0.17
C CYS A 15 -0.68 -1.87 -0.62
N SER A 16 -1.45 -2.27 -1.62
CA SER A 16 -1.05 -3.40 -2.46
C SER A 16 0.21 -3.10 -3.23
N HIS A 17 0.35 -1.86 -3.68
CA HIS A 17 1.54 -1.43 -4.40
C HIS A 17 2.77 -1.53 -3.49
N TYR A 18 2.65 -1.04 -2.27
CA TYR A 18 3.77 -1.08 -1.34
C TYR A 18 4.08 -2.52 -0.93
N PHE A 19 3.06 -3.34 -0.79
CA PHE A 19 3.28 -4.74 -0.44
C PHE A 19 3.99 -5.48 -1.58
N ALA A 20 3.64 -5.15 -2.82
CA ALA A 20 4.30 -5.78 -3.97
C ALA A 20 5.78 -5.45 -3.99
N GLU A 21 6.12 -4.21 -3.67
CA GLU A 21 7.52 -3.82 -3.62
C GLU A 21 8.26 -4.53 -2.49
N TYR A 22 7.58 -4.66 -1.35
CA TYR A 22 8.13 -5.36 -0.21
C TYR A 22 8.42 -6.81 -0.57
N GLN A 23 7.48 -7.46 -1.26
CA GLN A 23 7.68 -8.83 -1.70
C GLN A 23 8.83 -8.94 -2.70
N HIS A 24 8.90 -7.98 -3.60
CA HIS A 24 9.93 -7.98 -4.61
C HIS A 24 11.33 -7.87 -3.97
N GLU A 25 11.44 -7.02 -2.98
CA GLU A 25 12.72 -6.86 -2.29
C GLU A 25 13.16 -8.16 -1.64
N TYR A 26 12.22 -8.86 -1.01
CA TYR A 26 12.56 -10.12 -0.37
C TYR A 26 12.92 -11.19 -1.39
N LYS A 27 12.27 -11.15 -2.54
CA LYS A 27 12.60 -12.10 -3.59
C LYS A 27 14.00 -11.88 -4.12
N CYS A 28 14.43 -10.64 -4.18
CA CYS A 28 15.78 -10.34 -4.63
C CYS A 28 16.82 -10.79 -3.64
N TYR A 29 16.42 -11.04 -2.41
CA TYR A 29 17.31 -11.52 -1.38
C TYR A 29 17.26 -13.03 -1.31
N GLU A 30 18.11 -13.68 -2.12
CA GLU A 30 18.30 -15.12 -2.04
C GLU A 30 17.04 -15.93 -2.26
N GLY A 31 16.09 -15.40 -3.01
CA GLY A 31 14.89 -16.14 -3.31
C GLY A 31 13.98 -16.38 -2.14
N ARG A 32 14.12 -15.60 -1.10
CA ARG A 32 13.27 -15.77 0.08
C ARG A 32 11.88 -15.27 -0.17
N ILE A 33 10.93 -15.90 0.48
CA ILE A 33 9.55 -15.45 0.44
C ILE A 33 9.36 -14.39 1.51
N ALA A 34 8.61 -13.34 1.20
CA ALA A 34 8.33 -12.30 2.17
C ALA A 34 7.71 -12.94 3.43
N PRO A 35 8.20 -12.57 4.61
CA PRO A 35 7.74 -13.23 5.83
C PRO A 35 6.32 -12.84 6.23
N LEU A 36 5.81 -11.71 5.75
CA LEU A 36 4.50 -11.24 6.16
C LEU A 36 3.50 -11.39 5.02
N SER A 37 2.27 -11.77 5.37
CA SER A 37 1.18 -11.73 4.41
C SER A 37 0.77 -10.28 4.17
N ARG A 38 -0.05 -10.07 3.14
CA ARG A 38 -0.47 -8.70 2.83
C ARG A 38 -1.20 -8.07 4.02
N PHE A 39 -2.09 -8.83 4.62
CA PHE A 39 -2.85 -8.33 5.77
C PHE A 39 -1.91 -7.97 6.92
N GLN A 40 -0.96 -8.85 7.19
CA GLN A 40 -0.02 -8.63 8.27
C GLN A 40 0.88 -7.43 7.99
N TYR A 41 1.34 -7.33 6.75
CA TYR A 41 2.20 -6.21 6.36
C TYR A 41 1.49 -4.88 6.56
N VAL A 42 0.25 -4.79 6.11
CA VAL A 42 -0.51 -3.55 6.23
C VAL A 42 -0.76 -3.23 7.70
N LYS A 43 -1.09 -4.25 8.48
CA LYS A 43 -1.36 -4.05 9.89
C LYS A 43 -0.13 -3.53 10.63
N GLU A 44 1.02 -4.12 10.36
CA GLU A 44 2.24 -3.76 11.06
C GLU A 44 2.79 -2.42 10.62
N ASN A 45 2.51 -2.03 9.39
CA ASN A 45 3.01 -0.78 8.85
C ASN A 45 1.91 0.25 8.64
N TYR A 46 0.82 0.10 9.35
CA TYR A 46 -0.35 0.94 9.11
C TYR A 46 -0.05 2.42 9.28
N CYS A 47 0.63 2.79 10.36
CA CYS A 47 0.96 4.20 10.60
C CYS A 47 1.85 4.75 9.51
N PHE A 48 2.83 3.96 9.10
CA PHE A 48 3.73 4.35 8.02
C PHE A 48 2.97 4.54 6.72
N LEU A 49 2.08 3.59 6.42
CA LEU A 49 1.30 3.64 5.20
C LEU A 49 0.35 4.83 5.20
N LEU A 50 -0.24 5.14 6.35
CA LEU A 50 -1.12 6.30 6.45
C LEU A 50 -0.34 7.60 6.21
N GLU A 51 0.85 7.69 6.76
CA GLU A 51 1.68 8.86 6.56
C GLU A 51 1.99 9.06 5.09
N LYS A 52 2.40 7.98 4.45
CA LYS A 52 2.72 8.04 3.02
C LYS A 52 1.48 8.36 2.20
N TRP A 53 0.35 7.78 2.59
CA TRP A 53 -0.90 8.02 1.90
C TRP A 53 -1.28 9.50 1.94
N GLU A 54 -1.12 10.13 3.09
CA GLU A 54 -1.45 11.55 3.20
C GLU A 54 -0.62 12.39 2.27
N LYS A 55 0.59 11.98 2.02
CA LYS A 55 1.47 12.73 1.13
C LYS A 55 1.23 12.43 -0.35
N GLU A 56 0.78 11.23 -0.67
CA GLU A 56 0.66 10.80 -2.06
C GLU A 56 -0.77 10.67 -2.55
N LYS A 57 -1.74 10.83 -1.69
CA LYS A 57 -3.11 10.51 -2.08
C LYS A 57 -3.62 11.38 -3.23
N SER A 58 -3.18 12.63 -3.34
CA SER A 58 -3.63 13.45 -4.44
C SER A 58 -3.20 12.88 -5.78
N GLN A 59 -2.03 12.28 -5.83
CA GLN A 59 -1.57 11.63 -7.06
C GLN A 59 -2.43 10.41 -7.38
N TRP A 60 -2.81 9.66 -6.36
CA TRP A 60 -3.64 8.49 -6.56
C TRP A 60 -5.05 8.88 -6.98
N TYR A 61 -5.57 9.97 -6.44
CA TYR A 61 -6.87 10.46 -6.87
C TYR A 61 -6.84 10.88 -8.33
N SER A 62 -5.76 11.53 -8.74
CA SER A 62 -5.60 11.92 -10.14
C SER A 62 -5.62 10.70 -11.05
N LYS A 63 -4.89 9.67 -10.68
CA LYS A 63 -4.85 8.44 -11.47
C LYS A 63 -6.21 7.77 -11.52
N GLY A 64 -6.91 7.77 -10.40
CA GLY A 64 -8.22 7.15 -10.33
C GLY A 64 -9.23 7.84 -11.20
N GLU A 65 -9.12 9.15 -11.32
CA GLU A 65 -10.06 9.91 -12.12
C GLU A 65 -9.91 9.65 -13.59
N VAL A 66 -8.71 9.33 -14.00
CA VAL A 66 -8.46 9.12 -15.43
C VAL A 66 -8.99 7.77 -15.92
N SER A 67 -9.11 6.84 -15.02
CA SER A 67 -9.56 5.49 -15.42
C SER A 67 -11.09 5.40 -15.62
#